data_af3c93f2ce7d0ebc9e6031ba4f447851
#
_entry.id   af3c93f2ce7d0ebc9e6031ba4f447851
#
_cell.length_a   1.000
_cell.length_b   1.000
_cell.length_c   1.000
_cell.angle_alpha   90.00
_cell.angle_beta   90.00
_cell.angle_gamma   90.00
#
_symmetry.space_group_name_H-M   'P 1'
#
loop_
_entity.id
_entity.type
_entity.pdbx_description
1 polymer ?
#
loop_
_entity_poly.entity_id
_entity_poly.type
_entity_poly.pdbx_seq_one_letter_code
_entity_poly.pdbx_strand_id
1 'polypeptide(L)'
;MASRSTLSSLNSQSVQLIYAGGTFGSYGRPLAPLAAEVFLPALQQLVTEHDDAAFLPKLCWLDNSLIKDSSQLTPSDFVHFYTLLLSAYQAGERQFVLITGTDTLSYLGAFLAEAFAGSDISITLTGSMRPLLDSEELHAYKIDSHGDAWDNFREALRLAAAGQSGV
;
A
#
# COMPACT_ATOMS: atom_id res chain seq x y z
N MET A 1 4.08 -24.61 20.08
CA MET A 1 5.38 -23.91 20.11
C MET A 1 5.72 -23.48 18.68
N ALA A 2 5.22 -22.35 18.24
CA ALA A 2 5.60 -21.77 16.94
C ALA A 2 7.00 -21.17 17.08
N SER A 3 7.87 -21.59 16.21
CA SER A 3 9.32 -21.39 16.28
C SER A 3 9.68 -19.91 16.23
N ARG A 4 10.53 -19.46 17.16
CA ARG A 4 11.15 -18.12 17.19
C ARG A 4 11.89 -17.75 15.89
N SER A 5 12.14 -18.70 15.00
CA SER A 5 12.81 -18.50 13.70
C SER A 5 11.92 -17.82 12.64
N THR A 6 10.60 -17.92 12.74
CA THR A 6 9.67 -17.30 11.78
C THR A 6 9.50 -15.79 12.02
N LEU A 7 9.65 -15.32 13.25
CA LEU A 7 9.53 -13.90 13.61
C LEU A 7 10.79 -13.09 13.25
N SER A 8 11.97 -13.72 13.24
CA SER A 8 13.21 -13.03 12.86
C SER A 8 13.38 -12.88 11.33
N SER A 9 12.68 -13.69 10.53
CA SER A 9 12.75 -13.60 9.08
C SER A 9 11.87 -12.48 8.50
N LEU A 10 10.80 -12.08 9.17
CA LEU A 10 9.93 -10.98 8.75
C LEU A 10 10.63 -9.62 8.80
N ASN A 11 11.54 -9.42 9.78
CA ASN A 11 12.26 -8.15 9.95
C ASN A 11 13.40 -7.91 8.93
N SER A 12 13.73 -8.88 8.08
CA SER A 12 14.80 -8.75 7.08
C SER A 12 14.29 -8.44 5.66
N GLN A 13 12.99 -8.55 5.41
CA GLN A 13 12.40 -8.33 4.10
C GLN A 13 11.83 -6.90 4.01
N SER A 14 12.20 -6.19 2.95
CA SER A 14 11.64 -4.89 2.63
C SER A 14 10.39 -5.06 1.78
N VAL A 15 9.35 -4.28 2.10
CA VAL A 15 8.14 -4.18 1.29
C VAL A 15 8.13 -2.83 0.58
N GLN A 16 7.97 -2.88 -0.72
CA GLN A 16 7.89 -1.69 -1.57
C GLN A 16 6.45 -1.17 -1.56
N LEU A 17 6.27 0.07 -1.13
CA LEU A 17 4.96 0.73 -1.08
C LEU A 17 4.77 1.67 -2.26
N ILE A 18 3.62 1.56 -2.91
CA ILE A 18 3.16 2.46 -3.96
C ILE A 18 1.86 3.11 -3.48
N TYR A 19 1.87 4.43 -3.40
CA TYR A 19 0.66 5.19 -3.11
C TYR A 19 0.06 5.74 -4.41
N ALA A 20 -1.14 5.30 -4.73
CA ALA A 20 -1.87 5.66 -5.95
C ALA A 20 -3.11 6.54 -5.68
N GLY A 21 -3.33 6.97 -4.43
CA GLY A 21 -4.49 7.77 -4.05
C GLY A 21 -5.64 6.95 -3.47
N GLY A 22 -6.85 7.27 -3.86
CA GLY A 22 -8.07 6.66 -3.33
C GLY A 22 -8.47 7.21 -1.96
N THR A 23 -9.57 6.68 -1.40
CA THR A 23 -10.11 7.10 -0.11
C THR A 23 -9.12 6.95 1.03
N PHE A 24 -8.27 5.93 0.99
CA PHE A 24 -7.27 5.65 2.02
C PHE A 24 -6.42 6.88 2.36
N GLY A 25 -5.89 7.58 1.37
CA GLY A 25 -5.07 8.79 1.53
C GLY A 25 -5.84 10.09 1.31
N SER A 26 -7.16 10.07 1.38
CA SER A 26 -8.00 11.25 1.12
C SER A 26 -8.24 12.06 2.38
N TYR A 27 -8.47 13.38 2.17
CA TYR A 27 -8.81 14.32 3.22
C TYR A 27 -9.73 15.41 2.67
N GLY A 28 -10.44 16.10 3.55
CA GLY A 28 -11.21 17.30 3.24
C GLY A 28 -12.68 17.03 2.88
N ARG A 29 -13.37 18.11 2.49
CA ARG A 29 -14.77 18.10 2.06
C ARG A 29 -14.92 18.98 0.81
N PRO A 30 -15.14 18.40 -0.37
CA PRO A 30 -15.24 16.97 -0.64
C PRO A 30 -13.93 16.22 -0.37
N LEU A 31 -14.01 14.91 -0.15
CA LEU A 31 -12.83 14.06 -0.01
C LEU A 31 -12.02 14.05 -1.32
N ALA A 32 -10.72 14.24 -1.20
CA ALA A 32 -9.80 14.14 -2.33
C ALA A 32 -8.47 13.51 -1.86
N PRO A 33 -7.81 12.68 -2.68
CA PRO A 33 -6.52 12.13 -2.35
C PRO A 33 -5.49 13.24 -2.07
N LEU A 34 -4.79 13.13 -0.95
CA LEU A 34 -3.65 13.99 -0.64
C LEU A 34 -2.51 13.70 -1.62
N ALA A 35 -1.73 14.73 -1.93
CA ALA A 35 -0.48 14.55 -2.65
C ALA A 35 0.51 13.67 -1.86
N ALA A 36 1.38 12.95 -2.56
CA ALA A 36 2.34 12.04 -1.95
C ALA A 36 3.23 12.75 -0.90
N GLU A 37 3.65 13.98 -1.21
CA GLU A 37 4.51 14.80 -0.36
C GLU A 37 3.89 15.14 0.99
N VAL A 38 2.57 15.07 1.09
CA VAL A 38 1.80 15.31 2.33
C VAL A 38 1.49 13.99 3.02
N PHE A 39 0.98 13.03 2.26
CA PHE A 39 0.46 11.78 2.81
C PHE A 39 1.57 10.82 3.27
N LEU A 40 2.64 10.66 2.48
CA LEU A 40 3.67 9.67 2.79
C LEU A 40 4.45 9.96 4.07
N PRO A 41 4.84 11.21 4.39
CA PRO A 41 5.44 11.53 5.68
C PRO A 41 4.50 11.23 6.86
N ALA A 42 3.21 11.51 6.73
CA ALA A 42 2.21 11.20 7.74
C ALA A 42 2.11 9.69 7.98
N LEU A 43 1.99 8.91 6.90
CA LEU A 43 1.96 7.44 6.99
C LEU A 43 3.24 6.88 7.60
N GLN A 44 4.41 7.39 7.22
CA GLN A 44 5.70 6.97 7.79
C GLN A 44 5.77 7.24 9.29
N GLN A 45 5.30 8.39 9.75
CA GLN A 45 5.25 8.72 11.16
C GLN A 45 4.33 7.77 11.92
N LEU A 46 3.11 7.55 11.41
CA LEU A 46 2.12 6.63 12.01
C LEU A 46 2.67 5.21 12.12
N VAL A 47 3.31 4.71 11.07
CA VAL A 47 3.93 3.37 11.08
C VAL A 47 5.04 3.27 12.13
N THR A 48 5.83 4.33 12.31
CA THR A 48 6.96 4.34 13.25
C THR A 48 6.51 4.45 14.70
N GLU A 49 5.45 5.21 14.95
CA GLU A 49 4.96 5.53 16.30
C GLU A 49 3.90 4.53 16.80
N HIS A 50 3.34 3.69 15.91
CA HIS A 50 2.32 2.74 16.31
C HIS A 50 2.88 1.60 17.18
N ASP A 51 2.09 1.11 18.11
CA ASP A 51 2.46 0.02 19.02
C ASP A 51 2.92 -1.26 18.29
N ASP A 52 2.42 -1.49 17.09
CA ASP A 52 2.78 -2.63 16.23
C ASP A 52 4.06 -2.41 15.39
N ALA A 53 4.70 -1.25 15.46
CA ALA A 53 5.84 -0.88 14.59
C ALA A 53 6.97 -1.95 14.58
N ALA A 54 7.22 -2.58 15.72
CA ALA A 54 8.23 -3.63 15.85
C ALA A 54 7.89 -4.92 15.07
N PHE A 55 6.65 -5.11 14.68
CA PHE A 55 6.15 -6.30 13.96
C PHE A 55 5.93 -6.04 12.46
N LEU A 56 6.04 -4.78 12.02
CA LEU A 56 5.90 -4.44 10.61
C LEU A 56 7.21 -4.65 9.85
N PRO A 57 7.15 -5.02 8.56
CA PRO A 57 8.34 -5.14 7.72
C PRO A 57 8.99 -3.76 7.51
N LYS A 58 10.24 -3.77 7.06
CA LYS A 58 10.89 -2.54 6.59
C LYS A 58 10.16 -2.02 5.36
N LEU A 59 9.71 -0.76 5.41
CA LEU A 59 9.02 -0.11 4.31
C LEU A 59 9.99 0.70 3.45
N CYS A 60 9.83 0.57 2.15
CA CYS A 60 10.50 1.38 1.14
C CYS A 60 9.44 1.97 0.21
N TRP A 61 9.63 3.21 -0.22
CA TRP A 61 8.68 3.90 -1.08
C TRP A 61 9.13 3.82 -2.54
N LEU A 62 8.22 3.43 -3.43
CA LEU A 62 8.39 3.63 -4.85
C LEU A 62 7.72 4.95 -5.25
N ASP A 63 8.51 5.82 -5.88
CA ASP A 63 8.00 7.09 -6.37
C ASP A 63 6.91 6.86 -7.42
N ASN A 64 5.75 7.44 -7.17
CA ASN A 64 4.62 7.39 -8.08
C ASN A 64 3.96 8.76 -8.19
N SER A 65 3.97 9.33 -9.37
CA SER A 65 3.33 10.62 -9.66
C SER A 65 1.84 10.49 -10.00
N LEU A 66 1.36 9.26 -10.21
CA LEU A 66 -0.03 9.00 -10.57
C LEU A 66 -0.88 8.80 -9.30
N ILE A 67 -1.47 9.88 -8.80
CA ILE A 67 -2.33 9.88 -7.62
C ILE A 67 -3.71 10.36 -8.05
N LYS A 68 -4.69 9.44 -7.99
CA LYS A 68 -6.05 9.69 -8.44
C LYS A 68 -7.09 9.06 -7.51
N ASP A 69 -8.31 9.55 -7.60
CA ASP A 69 -9.47 8.79 -7.22
C ASP A 69 -9.59 7.57 -8.15
N SER A 70 -9.88 6.39 -7.59
CA SER A 70 -9.92 5.16 -8.38
C SER A 70 -11.00 5.14 -9.46
N SER A 71 -12.08 5.88 -9.27
CA SER A 71 -13.12 6.07 -10.30
C SER A 71 -12.60 6.75 -11.57
N GLN A 72 -11.45 7.44 -11.48
CA GLN A 72 -10.82 8.15 -12.59
C GLN A 72 -9.67 7.36 -13.23
N LEU A 73 -9.37 6.15 -12.74
CA LEU A 73 -8.34 5.31 -13.33
C LEU A 73 -8.79 4.76 -14.69
N THR A 74 -7.86 4.80 -15.63
CA THR A 74 -8.03 4.33 -17.00
C THR A 74 -7.12 3.12 -17.27
N PRO A 75 -7.33 2.38 -18.37
CA PRO A 75 -6.41 1.30 -18.77
C PRO A 75 -4.95 1.77 -18.93
N SER A 76 -4.72 3.01 -19.34
CA SER A 76 -3.37 3.59 -19.43
C SER A 76 -2.72 3.73 -18.07
N ASP A 77 -3.50 4.03 -17.04
CA ASP A 77 -3.02 4.11 -15.66
C ASP A 77 -2.63 2.72 -15.13
N PHE A 78 -3.33 1.66 -15.54
CA PHE A 78 -2.97 0.27 -15.22
C PHE A 78 -1.61 -0.12 -15.83
N VAL A 79 -1.37 0.29 -17.07
CA VAL A 79 -0.06 0.11 -17.74
C VAL A 79 1.04 0.88 -17.02
N HIS A 80 0.75 2.07 -16.49
CA HIS A 80 1.70 2.84 -15.68
C HIS A 80 2.11 2.04 -14.42
N PHE A 81 1.16 1.49 -13.65
CA PHE A 81 1.46 0.67 -12.47
C PHE A 81 2.22 -0.60 -12.83
N TYR A 82 1.84 -1.26 -13.92
CA TYR A 82 2.58 -2.42 -14.42
C TYR A 82 4.04 -2.07 -14.72
N THR A 83 4.29 -0.96 -15.42
CA THR A 83 5.64 -0.52 -15.79
C THR A 83 6.48 -0.19 -14.56
N LEU A 84 5.88 0.48 -13.57
CA LEU A 84 6.54 0.81 -12.30
C LEU A 84 6.94 -0.46 -11.53
N LEU A 85 6.00 -1.39 -11.37
CA LEU A 85 6.23 -2.68 -10.71
C LEU A 85 7.25 -3.53 -11.45
N LEU A 86 7.18 -3.60 -12.79
CA LEU A 86 8.13 -4.35 -13.62
C LEU A 86 9.55 -3.81 -13.47
N SER A 87 9.71 -2.49 -13.46
CA SER A 87 11.01 -1.86 -13.28
C SER A 87 11.64 -2.21 -11.92
N ALA A 88 10.86 -2.15 -10.85
CA ALA A 88 11.31 -2.52 -9.52
C ALA A 88 11.58 -4.03 -9.40
N TYR A 89 10.76 -4.87 -10.01
CA TYR A 89 10.96 -6.31 -10.09
C TYR A 89 12.27 -6.67 -10.82
N GLN A 90 12.57 -6.01 -11.93
CA GLN A 90 13.82 -6.16 -12.66
C GLN A 90 15.04 -5.70 -11.85
N ALA A 91 14.85 -4.72 -10.95
CA ALA A 91 15.88 -4.28 -10.01
C ALA A 91 16.10 -5.25 -8.83
N GLY A 92 15.27 -6.30 -8.71
CA GLY A 92 15.42 -7.34 -7.70
C GLY A 92 14.38 -7.31 -6.59
N GLU A 93 13.46 -6.33 -6.59
CA GLU A 93 12.39 -6.26 -5.60
C GLU A 93 11.33 -7.33 -5.86
N ARG A 94 10.71 -7.84 -4.79
CA ARG A 94 9.75 -8.95 -4.89
C ARG A 94 8.44 -8.71 -4.18
N GLN A 95 8.40 -7.85 -3.18
CA GLN A 95 7.27 -7.68 -2.27
C GLN A 95 6.73 -6.26 -2.38
N PHE A 96 5.46 -6.15 -2.76
CA PHE A 96 4.84 -4.87 -3.06
C PHE A 96 3.48 -4.73 -2.37
N VAL A 97 3.20 -3.53 -1.89
CA VAL A 97 1.86 -3.10 -1.50
C VAL A 97 1.48 -1.89 -2.33
N LEU A 98 0.37 -1.99 -3.04
CA LEU A 98 -0.20 -0.91 -3.82
C LEU A 98 -1.46 -0.39 -3.13
N ILE A 99 -1.39 0.85 -2.64
CA ILE A 99 -2.50 1.54 -1.99
C ILE A 99 -3.28 2.30 -3.06
N THR A 100 -4.55 1.95 -3.26
CA THR A 100 -5.41 2.55 -4.28
C THR A 100 -6.86 2.65 -3.77
N GLY A 101 -7.73 3.28 -4.54
CA GLY A 101 -9.16 3.31 -4.22
C GLY A 101 -9.86 2.00 -4.55
N THR A 102 -11.02 1.79 -3.94
CA THR A 102 -11.75 0.52 -3.98
C THR A 102 -12.55 0.28 -5.27
N ASP A 103 -12.93 1.32 -6.01
CA ASP A 103 -13.81 1.21 -7.19
C ASP A 103 -13.21 0.36 -8.32
N THR A 104 -11.91 0.47 -8.56
CA THR A 104 -11.21 -0.24 -9.62
C THR A 104 -10.18 -1.25 -9.12
N LEU A 105 -10.10 -1.46 -7.82
CA LEU A 105 -9.12 -2.35 -7.19
C LEU A 105 -9.14 -3.76 -7.78
N SER A 106 -10.33 -4.35 -7.95
CA SER A 106 -10.50 -5.69 -8.51
C SER A 106 -10.06 -5.79 -9.98
N TYR A 107 -10.31 -4.74 -10.76
CA TYR A 107 -9.89 -4.69 -12.17
C TYR A 107 -8.37 -4.54 -12.29
N LEU A 108 -7.77 -3.67 -11.49
CA LEU A 108 -6.33 -3.51 -11.45
C LEU A 108 -5.65 -4.80 -10.95
N GLY A 109 -6.21 -5.43 -9.93
CA GLY A 109 -5.72 -6.71 -9.41
C GLY A 109 -5.74 -7.80 -10.47
N ALA A 110 -6.85 -7.97 -11.19
CA ALA A 110 -6.96 -8.94 -12.28
C ALA A 110 -5.96 -8.67 -13.42
N PHE A 111 -5.79 -7.40 -13.79
CA PHE A 111 -4.81 -7.00 -14.81
C PHE A 111 -3.38 -7.34 -14.38
N LEU A 112 -3.00 -7.00 -13.15
CA LEU A 112 -1.65 -7.27 -12.64
C LEU A 112 -1.41 -8.78 -12.45
N ALA A 113 -2.42 -9.54 -12.01
CA ALA A 113 -2.32 -10.98 -11.84
C ALA A 113 -2.02 -11.69 -13.19
N GLU A 114 -2.66 -11.25 -14.25
CA GLU A 114 -2.39 -11.77 -15.60
C GLU A 114 -1.02 -11.31 -16.12
N ALA A 115 -0.69 -10.03 -15.91
CA ALA A 115 0.56 -9.43 -16.41
C ALA A 115 1.81 -10.04 -15.75
N PHE A 116 1.71 -10.47 -14.49
CA PHE A 116 2.80 -11.09 -13.73
C PHE A 116 2.64 -12.60 -13.55
N ALA A 117 1.75 -13.23 -14.32
CA ALA A 117 1.54 -14.67 -14.24
C ALA A 117 2.84 -15.46 -14.42
N GLY A 118 3.10 -16.39 -13.52
CA GLY A 118 4.31 -17.24 -13.56
C GLY A 118 5.60 -16.58 -13.04
N SER A 119 5.53 -15.34 -12.55
CA SER A 119 6.66 -14.69 -11.86
C SER A 119 6.68 -15.05 -10.37
N ASP A 120 7.78 -14.71 -9.69
CA ASP A 120 7.93 -14.85 -8.23
C ASP A 120 7.59 -13.57 -7.46
N ILE A 121 6.90 -12.62 -8.12
CA ILE A 121 6.46 -11.36 -7.51
C ILE A 121 5.31 -11.58 -6.53
N SER A 122 5.29 -10.82 -5.46
CA SER A 122 4.18 -10.75 -4.50
C SER A 122 3.64 -9.32 -4.50
N ILE A 123 2.40 -9.14 -4.94
CA ILE A 123 1.74 -7.84 -4.99
C ILE A 123 0.45 -7.91 -4.18
N THR A 124 0.32 -7.07 -3.18
CA THR A 124 -0.92 -6.93 -2.43
C THR A 124 -1.53 -5.57 -2.71
N LEU A 125 -2.76 -5.55 -3.18
CA LEU A 125 -3.53 -4.32 -3.35
C LEU A 125 -4.35 -4.07 -2.10
N THR A 126 -4.38 -2.81 -1.66
CA THR A 126 -5.20 -2.41 -0.53
C THR A 126 -5.82 -1.03 -0.74
N GLY A 127 -6.88 -0.79 -0.04
CA GLY A 127 -7.60 0.47 0.01
C GLY A 127 -8.52 0.47 1.23
N SER A 128 -9.35 1.48 1.36
CA SER A 128 -10.29 1.58 2.45
C SER A 128 -11.56 2.32 2.06
N MET A 129 -12.61 2.09 2.82
CA MET A 129 -13.88 2.82 2.68
C MET A 129 -13.84 4.16 3.41
N ARG A 130 -12.89 4.33 4.35
CA ARG A 130 -12.66 5.56 5.10
C ARG A 130 -11.21 6.01 5.01
N PRO A 131 -10.93 7.32 5.10
CA PRO A 131 -9.57 7.82 5.17
C PRO A 131 -8.78 7.23 6.35
N LEU A 132 -7.47 7.08 6.17
CA LEU A 132 -6.58 6.67 7.25
C LEU A 132 -6.47 7.75 8.32
N LEU A 133 -6.35 9.01 7.88
CA LEU A 133 -6.14 10.14 8.78
C LEU A 133 -7.48 10.67 9.29
N ASP A 134 -7.55 10.94 10.60
CA ASP A 134 -8.67 11.65 11.20
C ASP A 134 -8.82 13.03 10.56
N SER A 135 -10.03 13.33 10.08
CA SER A 135 -10.34 14.57 9.40
C SER A 135 -10.24 15.81 10.28
N GLU A 136 -10.28 15.66 11.60
CA GLU A 136 -10.23 16.78 12.54
C GLU A 136 -8.78 17.15 12.93
N GLU A 137 -7.83 16.24 12.71
CA GLU A 137 -6.47 16.40 13.22
C GLU A 137 -5.38 16.05 12.18
N LEU A 138 -5.52 16.53 10.94
CA LEU A 138 -4.55 16.23 9.88
C LEU A 138 -3.09 16.48 10.29
N HIS A 139 -2.83 17.57 11.01
CA HIS A 139 -1.47 17.91 11.42
C HIS A 139 -0.96 17.14 12.64
N ALA A 140 -1.84 16.45 13.35
CA ALA A 140 -1.47 15.56 14.46
C ALA A 140 -1.27 14.11 13.98
N TYR A 141 -1.53 13.82 12.71
CA TYR A 141 -1.40 12.50 12.10
C TYR A 141 -2.00 11.39 12.97
N LYS A 142 -3.26 11.55 13.33
CA LYS A 142 -4.00 10.51 14.03
C LYS A 142 -4.71 9.59 13.07
N ILE A 143 -4.72 8.30 13.40
CA ILE A 143 -5.50 7.29 12.69
C ILE A 143 -6.98 7.45 13.05
N ASP A 144 -7.86 7.44 12.04
CA ASP A 144 -9.30 7.30 12.28
C ASP A 144 -9.58 5.91 12.86
N SER A 145 -9.77 5.86 14.18
CA SER A 145 -10.03 4.61 14.92
C SER A 145 -11.37 3.95 14.57
N HIS A 146 -12.23 4.61 13.84
CA HIS A 146 -13.52 4.09 13.37
C HIS A 146 -13.44 3.61 11.92
N GLY A 147 -12.30 3.78 11.27
CA GLY A 147 -12.05 3.39 9.89
C GLY A 147 -11.47 1.98 9.75
N ASP A 148 -11.51 1.48 8.52
CA ASP A 148 -10.95 0.20 8.12
C ASP A 148 -9.50 0.31 7.58
N ALA A 149 -9.02 1.53 7.39
CA ALA A 149 -7.78 1.80 6.66
C ALA A 149 -6.55 1.19 7.33
N TRP A 150 -6.39 1.39 8.64
CA TRP A 150 -5.21 0.89 9.34
C TRP A 150 -5.14 -0.63 9.37
N ASP A 151 -6.26 -1.29 9.64
CA ASP A 151 -6.31 -2.76 9.67
C ASP A 151 -6.07 -3.36 8.29
N ASN A 152 -6.67 -2.79 7.23
CA ASN A 152 -6.43 -3.20 5.85
C ASN A 152 -4.96 -3.03 5.45
N PHE A 153 -4.35 -1.91 5.81
CA PHE A 153 -2.94 -1.63 5.52
C PHE A 153 -2.00 -2.60 6.23
N ARG A 154 -2.21 -2.81 7.52
CA ARG A 154 -1.41 -3.73 8.33
C ARG A 154 -1.48 -5.16 7.81
N GLU A 155 -2.67 -5.61 7.44
CA GLU A 155 -2.86 -6.94 6.85
C GLU A 155 -2.18 -7.04 5.46
N ALA A 156 -2.28 -6.01 4.63
CA ALA A 156 -1.58 -5.96 3.35
C ALA A 156 -0.06 -6.07 3.51
N LEU A 157 0.52 -5.37 4.48
CA LEU A 157 1.94 -5.48 4.79
C LEU A 157 2.32 -6.89 5.23
N ARG A 158 1.50 -7.52 6.07
CA ARG A 158 1.72 -8.89 6.54
C ARG A 158 1.70 -9.90 5.39
N LEU A 159 0.74 -9.77 4.49
CA LEU A 159 0.61 -10.64 3.30
C LEU A 159 1.79 -10.45 2.35
N ALA A 160 2.15 -9.21 2.03
CA ALA A 160 3.30 -8.92 1.17
C ALA A 160 4.61 -9.44 1.78
N ALA A 161 4.82 -9.25 3.09
CA ALA A 161 6.02 -9.73 3.80
C ALA A 161 6.08 -11.27 3.87
N ALA A 162 4.97 -11.98 3.77
CA ALA A 162 4.94 -13.43 3.67
C ALA A 162 5.57 -13.94 2.35
N GLY A 163 5.69 -13.08 1.33
CA GLY A 163 6.38 -13.36 0.07
C GLY A 163 5.71 -14.44 -0.78
N GLN A 164 4.43 -14.66 -0.59
CA GLN A 164 3.68 -15.59 -1.42
C GLN A 164 3.48 -14.98 -2.82
N SER A 165 3.96 -15.66 -3.86
CA SER A 165 3.86 -15.19 -5.25
C SER A 165 2.41 -15.03 -5.68
N GLY A 166 2.13 -13.96 -6.41
CA GLY A 166 0.81 -13.64 -6.96
C GLY A 166 0.36 -12.21 -6.65
N VAL A 167 -0.90 -11.95 -6.95
CA VAL A 167 -1.57 -10.66 -6.74
C VAL A 167 -2.85 -10.89 -5.95
#